data_2f02a29bef526ae9ac82b846c0cf4003
#
_entry.id   2f02a29bef526ae9ac82b846c0cf4003
#
_cell.length_a   1.000
_cell.length_b   1.000
_cell.length_c   1.000
_cell.angle_alpha   90.00
_cell.angle_beta   90.00
_cell.angle_gamma   90.00
#
_symmetry.space_group_name_H-M   'P 1'
#
loop_
_entity.id
_entity.type
_entity.pdbx_description
1 polymer ?
#
loop_
_entity_poly.entity_id
_entity_poly.type
_entity_poly.pdbx_seq_one_letter_code
_entity_poly.pdbx_strand_id
1 'polypeptide(L)'
;KAKGFPIGPSASKALREYLDGKRVARDEYLFPSRRGVNKPLSRIQAYRVLNDACRTVGIKERIGTHTMRKTFGYHAYKEGMDISVIQKLLNHSSPGITLAYIGITQDDLDNVYMTLNL
;
A
#
# COMPACT_ATOMS: atom_id res chain seq x y z
N LYS A 1 11.16 9.90 12.42
CA LYS A 1 11.80 10.63 11.31
C LYS A 1 10.81 10.79 10.17
N ALA A 2 10.49 12.02 9.78
CA ALA A 2 9.59 12.31 8.70
C ALA A 2 10.20 11.84 7.36
N LYS A 3 9.42 11.13 6.55
CA LYS A 3 9.82 10.68 5.21
C LYS A 3 8.78 11.17 4.20
N GLY A 4 9.23 11.95 3.23
CA GLY A 4 8.39 12.38 2.12
C GLY A 4 8.34 11.33 1.01
N PHE A 5 7.24 11.27 0.30
CA PHE A 5 7.09 10.48 -0.92
C PHE A 5 6.17 11.20 -1.90
N PRO A 6 6.35 11.03 -3.21
CA PRO A 6 5.50 11.65 -4.21
C PRO A 6 4.12 11.00 -4.25
N ILE A 7 3.10 11.80 -4.56
CA ILE A 7 1.73 11.32 -4.76
C ILE A 7 1.50 11.14 -6.26
N GLY A 8 1.23 9.91 -6.67
CA GLY A 8 0.96 9.59 -8.07
C GLY A 8 -0.40 10.13 -8.56
N PRO A 9 -0.63 10.11 -9.89
CA PRO A 9 -1.85 10.69 -10.48
C PRO A 9 -3.16 10.11 -9.94
N SER A 10 -3.24 8.79 -9.80
CA SER A 10 -4.45 8.11 -9.28
C SER A 10 -4.76 8.48 -7.83
N ALA A 11 -3.74 8.48 -6.98
CA ALA A 11 -3.88 8.87 -5.58
C ALA A 11 -4.24 10.36 -5.45
N SER A 12 -3.63 11.21 -6.29
CA SER A 12 -3.94 12.64 -6.34
C SER A 12 -5.41 12.88 -6.72
N LYS A 13 -5.91 12.15 -7.72
CA LYS A 13 -7.31 12.22 -8.13
C LYS A 13 -8.25 11.81 -7.00
N ALA A 14 -7.97 10.68 -6.34
CA ALA A 14 -8.77 10.19 -5.22
C ALA A 14 -8.77 11.19 -4.04
N LEU A 15 -7.63 11.80 -3.73
CA LEU A 15 -7.54 12.82 -2.71
C LEU A 15 -8.35 14.08 -3.05
N ARG A 16 -8.33 14.51 -4.30
CA ARG A 16 -9.13 15.66 -4.76
C ARG A 16 -10.63 15.37 -4.61
N GLU A 17 -11.08 14.18 -4.98
CA GLU A 17 -12.47 13.76 -4.81
C GLU A 17 -12.85 13.71 -3.33
N TYR A 18 -11.99 13.19 -2.48
CA TYR A 18 -12.20 13.14 -1.03
C TYR A 18 -12.30 14.56 -0.42
N LEU A 19 -11.45 15.46 -0.87
CA LEU A 19 -11.39 16.84 -0.36
C LEU A 19 -12.40 17.79 -1.00
N ASP A 20 -13.20 17.32 -1.95
CA ASP A 20 -14.18 18.15 -2.65
C ASP A 20 -15.15 18.78 -1.64
N GLY A 21 -15.23 20.12 -1.68
CA GLY A 21 -16.02 20.91 -0.74
C GLY A 21 -15.49 20.95 0.70
N LYS A 22 -14.36 20.32 0.99
CA LYS A 22 -13.75 20.32 2.32
C LYS A 22 -12.59 21.31 2.38
N ARG A 23 -12.48 22.04 3.48
CA ARG A 23 -11.32 22.86 3.82
C ARG A 23 -10.60 22.20 4.99
N VAL A 24 -9.34 21.83 4.79
CA VAL A 24 -8.50 21.26 5.84
C VAL A 24 -7.37 22.24 6.14
N ALA A 25 -7.33 22.75 7.35
CA ALA A 25 -6.25 23.62 7.80
C ALA A 25 -4.97 22.80 8.04
N ARG A 26 -3.81 23.48 8.08
CA ARG A 26 -2.51 22.79 8.27
C ARG A 26 -2.39 22.02 9.58
N ASP A 27 -3.10 22.46 10.61
CA ASP A 27 -3.12 21.85 11.93
C ASP A 27 -4.24 20.81 12.12
N GLU A 28 -5.04 20.58 11.08
CA GLU A 28 -6.08 19.58 11.08
C GLU A 28 -5.61 18.26 10.48
N TYR A 29 -6.20 17.16 10.94
CA TYR A 29 -5.92 15.85 10.37
C TYR A 29 -6.63 15.67 9.02
N LEU A 30 -5.92 15.16 8.04
CA LEU A 30 -6.47 14.85 6.71
C LEU A 30 -7.59 13.81 6.81
N PHE A 31 -7.40 12.81 7.66
CA PHE A 31 -8.39 11.78 7.95
C PHE A 31 -8.75 11.85 9.44
N PRO A 32 -9.74 12.66 9.80
CA PRO A 32 -10.13 12.81 11.20
C PRO A 32 -10.96 11.62 11.69
N SER A 33 -10.91 11.38 12.98
CA SER A 33 -11.81 10.43 13.64
C SER A 33 -13.20 11.03 13.77
N ARG A 34 -14.23 10.19 13.63
CA ARG A 34 -15.62 10.58 13.92
C ARG A 34 -15.89 10.62 15.43
N ARG A 35 -15.01 10.05 16.24
CA ARG A 35 -15.11 10.04 17.69
C ARG A 35 -14.11 10.99 18.31
N GLY A 36 -14.59 11.83 19.23
CA GLY A 36 -13.76 12.83 19.89
C GLY A 36 -13.55 14.07 19.05
N VAL A 37 -12.80 15.01 19.60
CA VAL A 37 -12.50 16.30 18.98
C VAL A 37 -11.03 16.35 18.60
N ASN A 38 -10.75 16.73 17.35
CA ASN A 38 -9.39 16.93 16.83
C ASN A 38 -8.49 15.72 17.03
N LYS A 39 -8.99 14.52 16.66
CA LYS A 39 -8.23 13.25 16.71
C LYS A 39 -8.11 12.65 15.31
N PRO A 40 -6.98 11.99 15.01
CA PRO A 40 -6.82 11.30 13.73
C PRO A 40 -7.65 10.03 13.69
N LEU A 41 -7.92 9.55 12.48
CA LEU A 41 -8.50 8.24 12.25
C LEU A 41 -7.63 7.18 12.92
N SER A 42 -8.25 6.32 13.75
CA SER A 42 -7.52 5.22 14.40
C SER A 42 -7.19 4.10 13.42
N ARG A 43 -6.20 3.29 13.77
CA ARG A 43 -5.84 2.10 12.99
C ARG A 43 -7.02 1.13 12.84
N ILE A 44 -7.82 0.96 13.87
CA ILE A 44 -9.01 0.09 13.85
C ILE A 44 -10.07 0.66 12.90
N GLN A 45 -10.33 1.97 12.96
CA GLN A 45 -11.27 2.64 12.06
C GLN A 45 -10.80 2.55 10.60
N ALA A 46 -9.50 2.78 10.34
CA ALA A 46 -8.94 2.64 9.00
C ALA A 46 -9.10 1.20 8.47
N TYR A 47 -8.84 0.19 9.31
CA TYR A 47 -9.05 -1.21 8.97
C TYR A 47 -10.51 -1.49 8.59
N ARG A 48 -11.48 -0.99 9.36
CA ARG A 48 -12.91 -1.14 9.06
C ARG A 48 -13.29 -0.49 7.74
N VAL A 49 -12.82 0.73 7.50
CA VAL A 49 -13.09 1.45 6.23
C VAL A 49 -12.57 0.68 5.03
N LEU A 50 -11.34 0.17 5.10
CA LEU A 50 -10.73 -0.64 4.04
C LEU A 50 -11.53 -1.92 3.78
N ASN A 51 -11.90 -2.64 4.82
CA ASN A 51 -12.63 -3.90 4.66
C ASN A 51 -14.06 -3.68 4.16
N ASP A 52 -14.73 -2.63 4.59
CA ASP A 52 -16.07 -2.26 4.07
C ASP A 52 -16.00 -1.91 2.59
N ALA A 53 -15.00 -1.13 2.18
CA ALA A 53 -14.78 -0.80 0.77
C ALA A 53 -14.48 -2.05 -0.06
N CYS A 54 -13.65 -2.96 0.44
CA CYS A 54 -13.33 -4.22 -0.23
C CYS A 54 -14.56 -5.11 -0.40
N ARG A 55 -15.39 -5.23 0.62
CA ARG A 55 -16.65 -5.99 0.52
C ARG A 55 -17.60 -5.40 -0.53
N THR A 56 -17.67 -4.06 -0.59
CA THR A 56 -18.52 -3.37 -1.57
C THR A 56 -18.13 -3.74 -3.01
N VAL A 57 -16.85 -3.97 -3.28
CA VAL A 57 -16.36 -4.37 -4.61
C VAL A 57 -16.18 -5.89 -4.76
N GLY A 58 -16.67 -6.69 -3.82
CA GLY A 58 -16.68 -8.15 -3.91
C GLY A 58 -15.43 -8.87 -3.40
N ILE A 59 -14.51 -8.17 -2.74
CA ILE A 59 -13.34 -8.78 -2.09
C ILE A 59 -13.75 -9.28 -0.70
N LYS A 60 -13.72 -10.59 -0.52
CA LYS A 60 -14.17 -11.25 0.72
C LYS A 60 -13.07 -11.44 1.74
N GLU A 61 -11.81 -11.46 1.31
CA GLU A 61 -10.66 -11.63 2.17
C GLU A 61 -10.49 -10.43 3.10
N ARG A 62 -9.92 -10.66 4.27
CA ARG A 62 -9.55 -9.59 5.20
C ARG A 62 -8.36 -8.82 4.67
N ILE A 63 -8.52 -7.51 4.53
CA ILE A 63 -7.51 -6.62 4.00
C ILE A 63 -7.01 -5.70 5.12
N GLY A 64 -5.70 -5.66 5.30
CA GLY A 64 -5.04 -4.75 6.24
C GLY A 64 -4.06 -3.82 5.55
N THR A 65 -3.45 -2.94 6.31
CA THR A 65 -2.43 -2.01 5.80
C THR A 65 -1.22 -2.76 5.25
N HIS A 66 -0.83 -3.89 5.87
CA HIS A 66 0.23 -4.76 5.36
C HIS A 66 -0.13 -5.42 4.04
N THR A 67 -1.39 -5.77 3.84
CA THR A 67 -1.87 -6.34 2.57
C THR A 67 -1.66 -5.35 1.43
N MET A 68 -2.02 -4.09 1.62
CA MET A 68 -1.82 -3.04 0.62
C MET A 68 -0.33 -2.80 0.33
N ARG A 69 0.49 -2.83 1.36
CA ARG A 69 1.94 -2.68 1.25
C ARG A 69 2.57 -3.85 0.49
N LYS A 70 2.15 -5.09 0.76
CA LYS A 70 2.55 -6.28 0.00
C LYS A 70 2.13 -6.20 -1.46
N THR A 71 0.90 -5.81 -1.70
CA THR A 71 0.35 -5.65 -3.05
C THR A 71 1.14 -4.63 -3.86
N PHE A 72 1.49 -3.50 -3.25
CA PHE A 72 2.36 -2.51 -3.88
C PHE A 72 3.71 -3.12 -4.27
N GLY A 73 4.38 -3.79 -3.35
CA GLY A 73 5.67 -4.43 -3.60
C GLY A 73 5.59 -5.52 -4.68
N TYR A 74 4.54 -6.33 -4.66
CA TYR A 74 4.30 -7.36 -5.66
C TYR A 74 4.12 -6.76 -7.07
N HIS A 75 3.30 -5.75 -7.21
CA HIS A 75 3.10 -5.09 -8.52
C HIS A 75 4.36 -4.38 -9.00
N ALA A 76 5.09 -3.71 -8.11
CA ALA A 76 6.38 -3.12 -8.45
C ALA A 76 7.36 -4.16 -9.00
N TYR A 77 7.42 -5.34 -8.37
CA TYR A 77 8.24 -6.45 -8.84
C TYR A 77 7.79 -6.97 -10.21
N LYS A 78 6.49 -7.14 -10.41
CA LYS A 78 5.90 -7.60 -11.69
C LYS A 78 6.13 -6.61 -12.83
N GLU A 79 6.18 -5.32 -12.54
CA GLU A 79 6.52 -4.27 -13.51
C GLU A 79 8.02 -4.21 -13.84
N GLY A 80 8.82 -5.09 -13.26
CA GLY A 80 10.25 -5.20 -13.54
C GLY A 80 11.14 -4.28 -12.71
N MET A 81 10.64 -3.71 -11.63
CA MET A 81 11.48 -2.91 -10.73
C MET A 81 12.49 -3.79 -10.01
N ASP A 82 13.71 -3.26 -9.87
CA ASP A 82 14.78 -3.95 -9.16
C ASP A 82 14.39 -4.20 -7.70
N ILE A 83 14.67 -5.42 -7.22
CA ILE A 83 14.35 -5.83 -5.86
C ILE A 83 15.03 -4.95 -4.80
N SER A 84 16.20 -4.42 -5.09
CA SER A 84 16.91 -3.53 -4.17
C SER A 84 16.19 -2.20 -3.98
N VAL A 85 15.53 -1.70 -5.02
CA VAL A 85 14.69 -0.50 -4.96
C VAL A 85 13.46 -0.77 -4.11
N ILE A 86 12.77 -1.89 -4.35
CA ILE A 86 11.59 -2.29 -3.58
C ILE A 86 11.96 -2.50 -2.11
N GLN A 87 13.10 -3.13 -1.84
CA GLN A 87 13.63 -3.30 -0.49
C GLN A 87 13.77 -1.95 0.23
N LYS A 88 14.32 -0.95 -0.42
CA LYS A 88 14.46 0.39 0.15
C LYS A 88 13.10 1.06 0.38
N LEU A 89 12.18 0.95 -0.57
CA LEU A 89 10.83 1.52 -0.44
C LEU A 89 10.08 0.91 0.74
N LEU A 90 10.22 -0.40 0.95
CA LEU A 90 9.59 -1.13 2.05
C LEU A 90 10.39 -1.08 3.35
N ASN A 91 11.60 -0.51 3.31
CA ASN A 91 12.50 -0.41 4.46
C ASN A 91 12.87 -1.78 5.06
N HIS A 92 13.12 -2.76 4.20
CA HIS A 92 13.56 -4.10 4.59
C HIS A 92 15.09 -4.16 4.67
N SER A 93 15.61 -5.03 5.54
CA SER A 93 17.05 -5.16 5.79
C SER A 93 17.78 -6.02 4.74
N SER A 94 17.05 -6.81 3.95
CA SER A 94 17.66 -7.65 2.90
C SER A 94 16.69 -7.90 1.74
N PRO A 95 17.20 -8.19 0.53
CA PRO A 95 16.35 -8.58 -0.60
C PRO A 95 15.54 -9.85 -0.35
N GLY A 96 16.09 -10.82 0.38
CA GLY A 96 15.38 -12.06 0.72
C GLY A 96 14.13 -11.81 1.54
N ILE A 97 14.19 -10.90 2.50
CA ILE A 97 13.01 -10.47 3.28
C ILE A 97 11.95 -9.87 2.36
N THR A 98 12.34 -9.04 1.43
CA THR A 98 11.42 -8.41 0.48
C THR A 98 10.76 -9.45 -0.41
N LEU A 99 11.52 -10.38 -0.98
CA LEU A 99 10.98 -11.46 -1.82
C LEU A 99 9.95 -12.31 -1.07
N ALA A 100 10.26 -12.73 0.14
CA ALA A 100 9.34 -13.48 0.98
C ALA A 100 8.09 -12.66 1.33
N TYR A 101 8.26 -11.38 1.62
CA TYR A 101 7.18 -10.48 1.99
C TYR A 101 6.16 -10.27 0.86
N ILE A 102 6.62 -10.11 -0.37
CA ILE A 102 5.74 -9.93 -1.54
C ILE A 102 5.22 -11.24 -2.12
N GLY A 103 5.61 -12.39 -1.55
CA GLY A 103 5.07 -13.69 -1.92
C GLY A 103 5.69 -14.31 -3.17
N ILE A 104 6.95 -14.03 -3.47
CA ILE A 104 7.68 -14.70 -4.55
C ILE A 104 8.01 -16.12 -4.09
N THR A 105 7.55 -17.11 -4.85
CA THR A 105 7.69 -18.53 -4.57
C THR A 105 8.85 -19.14 -5.32
N GLN A 106 9.21 -20.39 -4.96
CA GLN A 106 10.18 -21.17 -5.72
C GLN A 106 9.72 -21.37 -7.17
N ASP A 107 8.43 -21.57 -7.39
CA ASP A 107 7.87 -21.70 -8.74
C ASP A 107 8.11 -20.44 -9.58
N ASP A 108 8.00 -19.27 -8.98
CA ASP A 108 8.32 -17.99 -9.66
C ASP A 108 9.79 -17.94 -10.07
N LEU A 109 10.69 -18.42 -9.20
CA LEU A 109 12.12 -18.49 -9.48
C LEU A 109 12.41 -19.49 -10.58
N ASP A 110 11.78 -20.66 -10.53
CA ASP A 110 11.94 -21.73 -11.53
C ASP A 110 11.46 -21.28 -12.92
N ASN A 111 10.41 -20.48 -12.98
CA ASN A 111 9.91 -19.91 -14.22
C ASN A 111 10.95 -19.04 -14.96
N VAL A 112 11.91 -18.46 -14.25
CA VAL A 112 12.99 -17.70 -14.89
C VAL A 112 13.81 -18.61 -15.80
N TYR A 113 14.13 -19.83 -15.36
CA TYR A 113 14.85 -20.81 -16.18
C TYR A 113 14.06 -21.18 -17.43
N MET A 114 12.77 -21.41 -17.28
CA MET A 114 11.90 -21.80 -18.40
C MET A 114 11.70 -20.66 -19.38
N THR A 115 11.57 -19.42 -18.90
CA THR A 115 11.33 -18.23 -19.73
C THR A 115 12.58 -17.83 -20.49
N LEU A 116 13.75 -17.83 -19.85
CA LEU A 116 15.00 -17.47 -20.49
C LEU A 116 15.52 -18.56 -21.44
N ASN A 117 15.27 -19.82 -21.09
CA ASN A 117 15.64 -20.99 -21.91
C ASN A 117 17.10 -20.96 -22.37
N LEU A 118 18.00 -20.65 -21.45
CA LEU A 118 19.45 -20.60 -21.71
C LEU A 118 20.13 -21.94 -21.48
#